data_b2965a2331ba2764767bbf0337447c32
#
_entry.id   b2965a2331ba2764767bbf0337447c32
#
_cell.length_a   1.000
_cell.length_b   1.000
_cell.length_c   1.000
_cell.angle_alpha   90.00
_cell.angle_beta   90.00
_cell.angle_gamma   90.00
#
_symmetry.space_group_name_H-M   'P 1'
#
loop_
_entity.id
_entity.type
_entity.pdbx_description
1 polymer ?
#
loop_
_entity_poly.entity_id
_entity_poly.type
_entity_poly.pdbx_seq_one_letter_code
_entity_poly.pdbx_strand_id
1 'polypeptide(L)'
;MIAHKFANSEYDVLLKQLYICTQYYSYMTKAVEQYLIDKITERKEKDAFRSFRVNGGEIDFCSNDYLGFAKDPEIHHAVNEELMNGEQIQVNGSIGARTITGTSAAIVDLENSLAAFHIAPAGLIYNSGYTANIGLFAALPYRGDTVLYDELIHASIRDGLRMGRANSYSFKHNDTADLESRLKRAKGNVYV
;
A
#
# COMPACT_ATOMS: atom_id res chain seq x y z
N MET A 1 -1.21 -41.13 -7.54
CA MET A 1 -1.90 -42.38 -7.15
C MET A 1 -2.94 -42.10 -6.07
N ILE A 2 -3.85 -41.10 -6.29
CA ILE A 2 -4.97 -40.74 -5.36
C ILE A 2 -6.32 -40.66 -6.12
N ALA A 3 -6.37 -40.96 -7.43
CA ALA A 3 -7.55 -40.74 -8.27
C ALA A 3 -8.50 -41.93 -8.38
N HIS A 4 -8.41 -42.98 -7.54
CA HIS A 4 -9.17 -44.23 -7.76
C HIS A 4 -10.15 -44.63 -6.64
N LYS A 5 -10.62 -43.70 -5.81
CA LYS A 5 -11.52 -44.06 -4.68
C LYS A 5 -12.81 -43.26 -4.50
N PHE A 6 -13.23 -42.48 -5.50
CA PHE A 6 -14.48 -41.73 -5.37
C PHE A 6 -15.38 -41.96 -6.61
N ALA A 7 -16.04 -43.10 -6.63
CA ALA A 7 -17.11 -43.40 -7.57
C ALA A 7 -18.45 -43.35 -6.83
N ASN A 8 -19.01 -42.14 -6.63
CA ASN A 8 -20.39 -41.93 -6.24
C ASN A 8 -20.93 -40.67 -6.94
N SER A 9 -22.19 -40.74 -7.37
CA SER A 9 -22.84 -39.81 -8.30
C SER A 9 -22.81 -38.30 -7.94
N GLU A 10 -22.64 -37.95 -6.68
CA GLU A 10 -22.51 -36.56 -6.24
C GLU A 10 -21.12 -35.98 -6.55
N TYR A 11 -20.10 -36.79 -6.55
CA TYR A 11 -18.74 -36.37 -6.90
C TYR A 11 -18.56 -36.11 -8.40
N ASP A 12 -19.36 -36.79 -9.24
CA ASP A 12 -19.31 -36.61 -10.70
C ASP A 12 -19.86 -35.26 -11.11
N VAL A 13 -20.84 -34.72 -10.38
CA VAL A 13 -21.37 -33.35 -10.57
C VAL A 13 -20.35 -32.30 -10.12
N LEU A 14 -19.66 -32.54 -8.99
CA LEU A 14 -18.62 -31.64 -8.48
C LEU A 14 -17.40 -31.60 -9.42
N LEU A 15 -16.99 -32.76 -9.93
CA LEU A 15 -15.90 -32.88 -10.90
C LEU A 15 -16.26 -32.23 -12.25
N LYS A 16 -17.50 -32.35 -12.70
CA LYS A 16 -17.98 -31.63 -13.90
C LYS A 16 -18.03 -30.11 -13.68
N GLN A 17 -18.46 -29.64 -12.51
CA GLN A 17 -18.41 -28.23 -12.16
C GLN A 17 -16.95 -27.71 -12.07
N LEU A 18 -16.05 -28.48 -11.47
CA LEU A 18 -14.62 -28.15 -11.44
C LEU A 18 -14.00 -28.17 -12.84
N TYR A 19 -14.38 -29.09 -13.70
CA TYR A 19 -13.90 -29.16 -15.10
C TYR A 19 -14.43 -27.97 -15.94
N ILE A 20 -15.68 -27.59 -15.78
CA ILE A 20 -16.24 -26.39 -16.39
C ILE A 20 -15.55 -25.15 -15.86
N CYS A 21 -15.32 -25.06 -14.54
CA CYS A 21 -14.54 -23.97 -13.93
C CYS A 21 -13.10 -23.91 -14.49
N THR A 22 -12.43 -25.02 -14.66
CA THR A 22 -11.07 -25.05 -15.21
C THR A 22 -11.00 -24.68 -16.68
N GLN A 23 -12.00 -25.04 -17.51
CA GLN A 23 -12.07 -24.60 -18.90
C GLN A 23 -12.41 -23.10 -19.03
N TYR A 24 -13.36 -22.59 -18.24
CA TYR A 24 -13.64 -21.15 -18.16
C TYR A 24 -12.45 -20.39 -17.61
N TYR A 25 -11.78 -20.91 -16.60
CA TYR A 25 -10.56 -20.34 -16.04
C TYR A 25 -9.45 -20.27 -17.08
N SER A 26 -9.24 -21.32 -17.88
CA SER A 26 -8.24 -21.33 -18.96
C SER A 26 -8.55 -20.33 -20.08
N TYR A 27 -9.82 -20.10 -20.41
CA TYR A 27 -10.20 -19.09 -21.40
C TYR A 27 -10.08 -17.67 -20.86
N MET A 28 -10.52 -17.44 -19.63
CA MET A 28 -10.38 -16.13 -18.96
C MET A 28 -8.89 -15.77 -18.73
N THR A 29 -8.04 -16.75 -18.39
CA THR A 29 -6.61 -16.49 -18.21
C THR A 29 -5.93 -16.04 -19.48
N LYS A 30 -6.26 -16.63 -20.64
CA LYS A 30 -5.71 -16.22 -21.94
C LYS A 30 -6.11 -14.79 -22.33
N ALA A 31 -7.37 -14.41 -22.10
CA ALA A 31 -7.83 -13.06 -22.40
C ALA A 31 -7.19 -12.01 -21.46
N VAL A 32 -7.04 -12.32 -20.18
CA VAL A 32 -6.36 -11.46 -19.22
C VAL A 32 -4.86 -11.38 -19.53
N GLU A 33 -4.23 -12.49 -19.89
CA GLU A 33 -2.82 -12.53 -20.26
C GLU A 33 -2.56 -11.66 -21.51
N GLN A 34 -3.40 -11.78 -22.54
CA GLN A 34 -3.27 -10.94 -23.73
C GLN A 34 -3.46 -9.46 -23.40
N TYR A 35 -4.45 -9.12 -22.58
CA TYR A 35 -4.65 -7.75 -22.11
C TYR A 35 -3.42 -7.19 -21.38
N LEU A 36 -2.79 -8.00 -20.53
CA LEU A 36 -1.58 -7.59 -19.81
C LEU A 36 -0.39 -7.40 -20.77
N ILE A 37 -0.23 -8.30 -21.73
CA ILE A 37 0.79 -8.18 -22.78
C ILE A 37 0.61 -6.88 -23.58
N ASP A 38 -0.62 -6.58 -24.00
CA ASP A 38 -0.93 -5.36 -24.74
C ASP A 38 -0.62 -4.10 -23.91
N LYS A 39 -0.96 -4.12 -22.62
CA LYS A 39 -0.62 -3.01 -21.69
C LYS A 39 0.87 -2.84 -21.43
N ILE A 40 1.61 -3.93 -21.34
CA ILE A 40 3.07 -3.88 -21.22
C ILE A 40 3.70 -3.34 -22.51
N THR A 41 3.21 -3.78 -23.66
CA THR A 41 3.67 -3.35 -24.96
C THR A 41 3.43 -1.83 -25.15
N GLU A 42 2.21 -1.36 -24.87
CA GLU A 42 1.88 0.06 -24.89
C GLU A 42 2.81 0.90 -23.99
N ARG A 43 3.16 0.40 -22.81
CA ARG A 43 4.10 1.09 -21.90
C ARG A 43 5.51 1.11 -22.43
N LYS A 44 5.97 0.05 -23.11
CA LYS A 44 7.29 -0.02 -23.74
C LYS A 44 7.40 0.96 -24.90
N GLU A 45 6.36 1.03 -25.75
CA GLU A 45 6.29 1.96 -26.87
C GLU A 45 6.31 3.44 -26.43
N LYS A 46 5.76 3.73 -25.25
CA LYS A 46 5.76 5.08 -24.64
C LYS A 46 6.98 5.37 -23.75
N ASP A 47 7.98 4.50 -23.76
CA ASP A 47 9.16 4.58 -22.88
C ASP A 47 8.81 4.73 -21.38
N ALA A 48 7.66 4.20 -20.99
CA ALA A 48 7.10 4.28 -19.65
C ALA A 48 7.13 2.95 -18.89
N PHE A 49 7.79 1.93 -19.45
CA PHE A 49 7.94 0.63 -18.82
C PHE A 49 9.11 0.63 -17.84
N ARG A 50 8.83 0.26 -16.60
CA ARG A 50 9.84 0.10 -15.55
C ARG A 50 10.03 -1.36 -15.23
N SER A 51 11.27 -1.84 -15.29
CA SER A 51 11.65 -3.19 -14.87
C SER A 51 12.27 -3.17 -13.48
N PHE A 52 12.13 -4.28 -12.75
CA PHE A 52 12.89 -4.48 -11.51
C PHE A 52 14.37 -4.65 -11.84
N ARG A 53 15.21 -3.91 -11.14
CA ARG A 53 16.67 -4.01 -11.25
C ARG A 53 17.24 -4.20 -9.86
N VAL A 54 18.22 -5.07 -9.75
CA VAL A 54 19.06 -5.17 -8.55
C VAL A 54 20.15 -4.11 -8.70
N ASN A 55 20.30 -3.27 -7.68
CA ASN A 55 21.38 -2.28 -7.66
C ASN A 55 22.73 -3.02 -7.60
N GLY A 56 23.57 -2.85 -8.61
CA GLY A 56 24.88 -3.51 -8.78
C GLY A 56 26.05 -2.78 -8.14
N GLY A 57 25.79 -1.73 -7.37
CA GLY A 57 26.84 -0.91 -6.75
C GLY A 57 27.10 0.42 -7.47
N GLU A 58 26.21 0.80 -8.40
CA GLU A 58 26.23 2.12 -9.01
C GLU A 58 25.93 3.21 -7.96
N ILE A 59 26.37 4.44 -8.24
CA ILE A 59 26.04 5.60 -7.41
C ILE A 59 24.51 5.82 -7.46
N ASP A 60 23.89 5.79 -6.30
CA ASP A 60 22.43 5.86 -6.17
C ASP A 60 21.95 7.32 -6.07
N PHE A 61 21.28 7.78 -7.12
CA PHE A 61 20.58 9.08 -7.16
C PHE A 61 19.06 8.95 -7.11
N CYS A 62 18.54 7.73 -6.93
CA CYS A 62 17.11 7.43 -7.08
C CYS A 62 16.42 7.04 -5.79
N SER A 63 17.15 6.62 -4.75
CA SER A 63 16.58 6.20 -3.48
C SER A 63 16.19 7.39 -2.61
N ASN A 64 15.34 7.12 -1.62
CA ASN A 64 15.01 8.06 -0.55
C ASN A 64 15.99 7.94 0.65
N ASP A 65 17.01 7.12 0.54
CA ASP A 65 18.01 6.90 1.59
C ASP A 65 19.08 8.02 1.60
N TYR A 66 18.63 9.25 1.80
CA TYR A 66 19.49 10.45 1.75
C TYR A 66 20.60 10.46 2.80
N LEU A 67 20.42 9.77 3.92
CA LEU A 67 21.37 9.70 5.02
C LEU A 67 22.20 8.41 5.01
N GLY A 68 21.92 7.48 4.10
CA GLY A 68 22.61 6.20 3.98
C GLY A 68 22.29 5.18 5.08
N PHE A 69 21.22 5.40 5.83
CA PHE A 69 20.86 4.58 6.99
C PHE A 69 20.45 3.15 6.62
N ALA A 70 19.99 2.92 5.39
CA ALA A 70 19.62 1.57 4.94
C ALA A 70 20.81 0.58 4.93
N LYS A 71 22.06 1.07 4.92
CA LYS A 71 23.28 0.26 4.89
C LYS A 71 24.18 0.52 6.09
N ASP A 72 23.72 1.27 7.08
CA ASP A 72 24.50 1.62 8.26
C ASP A 72 24.67 0.42 9.20
N PRO A 73 25.90 -0.06 9.46
CA PRO A 73 26.13 -1.22 10.30
C PRO A 73 25.84 -0.97 11.78
N GLU A 74 25.98 0.27 12.27
CA GLU A 74 25.71 0.61 13.66
C GLU A 74 24.21 0.56 13.94
N ILE A 75 23.38 1.11 13.03
CA ILE A 75 21.93 1.01 13.11
C ILE A 75 21.49 -0.45 13.02
N HIS A 76 22.07 -1.22 12.10
CA HIS A 76 21.76 -2.65 11.98
C HIS A 76 22.07 -3.42 13.26
N HIS A 77 23.22 -3.14 13.87
CA HIS A 77 23.64 -3.77 15.13
C HIS A 77 22.68 -3.41 16.27
N ALA A 78 22.39 -2.12 16.46
CA ALA A 78 21.50 -1.63 17.50
C ALA A 78 20.08 -2.22 17.37
N VAL A 79 19.54 -2.31 16.15
CA VAL A 79 18.23 -2.95 15.91
C VAL A 79 18.25 -4.43 16.28
N ASN A 80 19.32 -5.16 15.91
CA ASN A 80 19.43 -6.57 16.25
C ASN A 80 19.59 -6.81 17.76
N GLU A 81 20.35 -5.98 18.46
CA GLU A 81 20.47 -6.05 19.92
C GLU A 81 19.12 -5.82 20.59
N GLU A 82 18.36 -4.80 20.18
CA GLU A 82 17.02 -4.52 20.71
C GLU A 82 16.06 -5.69 20.45
N LEU A 83 16.08 -6.26 19.24
CA LEU A 83 15.26 -7.42 18.88
C LEU A 83 15.60 -8.68 19.69
N MET A 84 16.88 -8.89 20.00
CA MET A 84 17.33 -10.09 20.75
C MET A 84 17.19 -9.95 22.25
N ASN A 85 17.34 -8.74 22.80
CA ASN A 85 17.29 -8.47 24.23
C ASN A 85 15.89 -8.03 24.71
N GLY A 86 15.01 -7.65 23.79
CA GLY A 86 13.63 -7.26 24.11
C GLY A 86 12.81 -8.45 24.57
N GLU A 87 12.48 -8.49 25.87
CA GLU A 87 11.61 -9.54 26.44
C GLU A 87 10.22 -9.60 25.77
N GLN A 88 9.85 -8.58 25.02
CA GLN A 88 8.52 -8.42 24.40
C GLN A 88 8.42 -8.93 22.97
N ILE A 89 9.53 -9.24 22.30
CA ILE A 89 9.52 -9.67 20.90
C ILE A 89 9.69 -11.19 20.83
N GLN A 90 8.63 -11.91 21.13
CA GLN A 90 8.58 -13.38 21.02
C GLN A 90 7.85 -13.88 19.77
N VAL A 91 7.44 -12.99 18.87
CA VAL A 91 6.66 -13.33 17.67
C VAL A 91 7.33 -12.76 16.42
N ASN A 92 7.33 -13.53 15.35
CA ASN A 92 7.96 -13.13 14.07
C ASN A 92 7.13 -12.10 13.28
N GLY A 93 5.97 -11.69 13.77
CA GLY A 93 5.10 -10.71 13.11
C GLY A 93 3.70 -10.64 13.70
N SER A 94 2.85 -9.82 13.11
CA SER A 94 1.46 -9.67 13.52
C SER A 94 0.63 -10.90 13.14
N ILE A 95 -0.17 -11.38 14.08
CA ILE A 95 -1.06 -12.55 13.90
C ILE A 95 -2.47 -12.17 13.42
N GLY A 96 -2.73 -10.89 13.18
CA GLY A 96 -4.04 -10.42 12.73
C GLY A 96 -4.12 -8.91 12.61
N ALA A 97 -5.34 -8.40 12.44
CA ALA A 97 -5.58 -6.95 12.40
C ALA A 97 -5.27 -6.30 13.75
N ARG A 98 -4.75 -5.06 13.71
CA ARG A 98 -4.36 -4.28 14.89
C ARG A 98 -5.49 -4.15 15.93
N THR A 99 -6.72 -4.02 15.45
CA THR A 99 -7.91 -3.86 16.31
C THR A 99 -8.44 -5.17 16.90
N ILE A 100 -7.86 -6.32 16.55
CA ILE A 100 -8.30 -7.64 17.04
C ILE A 100 -7.17 -8.29 17.86
N THR A 101 -6.18 -8.88 17.18
CA THR A 101 -5.10 -9.67 17.80
C THR A 101 -3.70 -9.25 17.36
N GLY A 102 -3.60 -8.32 16.41
CA GLY A 102 -2.33 -7.95 15.77
C GLY A 102 -1.54 -6.84 16.46
N THR A 103 -2.00 -6.34 17.63
CA THR A 103 -1.27 -5.32 18.38
C THR A 103 -0.38 -6.00 19.41
N SER A 104 0.93 -5.71 19.38
CA SER A 104 1.90 -6.11 20.39
C SER A 104 2.26 -4.93 21.30
N ALA A 105 2.78 -5.21 22.50
CA ALA A 105 3.29 -4.18 23.40
C ALA A 105 4.41 -3.38 22.73
N ALA A 106 5.34 -4.06 22.09
CA ALA A 106 6.46 -3.43 21.39
C ALA A 106 6.04 -2.37 20.35
N ILE A 107 4.97 -2.63 19.58
CA ILE A 107 4.49 -1.65 18.60
C ILE A 107 3.82 -0.45 19.28
N VAL A 108 3.13 -0.65 20.39
CA VAL A 108 2.53 0.44 21.18
C VAL A 108 3.61 1.32 21.80
N ASP A 109 4.64 0.73 22.36
CA ASP A 109 5.78 1.45 22.95
C ASP A 109 6.54 2.24 21.90
N LEU A 110 6.73 1.67 20.71
CA LEU A 110 7.34 2.37 19.58
C LEU A 110 6.48 3.54 19.09
N GLU A 111 5.16 3.38 18.98
CA GLU A 111 4.23 4.47 18.63
C GLU A 111 4.29 5.61 19.65
N ASN A 112 4.32 5.29 20.95
CA ASN A 112 4.45 6.27 22.02
C ASN A 112 5.81 7.00 21.94
N SER A 113 6.89 6.29 21.71
CA SER A 113 8.24 6.86 21.55
C SER A 113 8.33 7.79 20.35
N LEU A 114 7.77 7.39 19.20
CA LEU A 114 7.72 8.23 18.01
C LEU A 114 6.82 9.47 18.21
N ALA A 115 5.68 9.32 18.87
CA ALA A 115 4.82 10.44 19.20
C ALA A 115 5.55 11.45 20.11
N ALA A 116 6.27 10.98 21.13
CA ALA A 116 7.07 11.84 22.00
C ALA A 116 8.19 12.54 21.24
N PHE A 117 8.92 11.81 20.39
CA PHE A 117 9.99 12.39 19.55
C PHE A 117 9.49 13.50 18.64
N HIS A 118 8.30 13.35 18.05
CA HIS A 118 7.67 14.33 17.17
C HIS A 118 6.82 15.38 17.90
N ILE A 119 6.79 15.36 19.24
CA ILE A 119 5.95 16.25 20.06
C ILE A 119 4.47 16.18 19.62
N ALA A 120 4.02 14.97 19.27
CA ALA A 120 2.67 14.69 18.83
C ALA A 120 1.85 14.00 19.95
N PRO A 121 0.53 14.19 19.99
CA PRO A 121 -0.32 13.57 21.01
C PRO A 121 -0.45 12.05 20.85
N ALA A 122 -0.21 11.51 19.64
CA ALA A 122 -0.26 10.09 19.33
C ALA A 122 0.50 9.76 18.07
N GLY A 123 0.90 8.50 17.88
CA GLY A 123 1.48 7.95 16.67
C GLY A 123 0.74 6.70 16.21
N LEU A 124 0.74 6.42 14.93
CA LEU A 124 0.22 5.19 14.34
C LEU A 124 1.16 4.70 13.25
N ILE A 125 1.69 3.50 13.42
CA ILE A 125 2.64 2.90 12.50
C ILE A 125 1.91 2.12 11.40
N TYR A 126 2.36 2.32 10.17
CA TYR A 126 1.98 1.54 9.00
C TYR A 126 3.19 0.81 8.42
N ASN A 127 2.97 -0.26 7.69
CA ASN A 127 4.04 -1.04 7.05
C ASN A 127 4.69 -0.31 5.84
N SER A 128 4.09 0.77 5.37
CA SER A 128 4.66 1.63 4.33
C SER A 128 3.97 3.00 4.30
N GLY A 129 4.66 4.02 3.78
CA GLY A 129 4.05 5.31 3.52
C GLY A 129 2.89 5.25 2.51
N TYR A 130 2.95 4.26 1.58
CA TYR A 130 1.86 4.02 0.63
C TYR A 130 0.56 3.65 1.35
N THR A 131 0.60 2.66 2.26
CA THR A 131 -0.56 2.23 3.04
C THR A 131 -1.01 3.26 4.06
N ALA A 132 -0.09 4.06 4.62
CA ALA A 132 -0.42 5.17 5.48
C ALA A 132 -1.26 6.23 4.73
N ASN A 133 -0.84 6.63 3.54
CA ASN A 133 -1.58 7.57 2.71
C ASN A 133 -2.95 7.01 2.31
N ILE A 134 -3.04 5.76 1.88
CA ILE A 134 -4.33 5.13 1.57
C ILE A 134 -5.24 5.16 2.81
N GLY A 135 -4.75 4.69 3.96
CA GLY A 135 -5.53 4.64 5.20
C GLY A 135 -6.05 6.02 5.61
N LEU A 136 -5.18 7.03 5.57
CA LEU A 136 -5.52 8.40 5.95
C LEU A 136 -6.60 9.00 5.03
N PHE A 137 -6.35 9.01 3.72
CA PHE A 137 -7.23 9.69 2.76
C PHE A 137 -8.51 8.91 2.43
N ALA A 138 -8.54 7.60 2.65
CA ALA A 138 -9.76 6.83 2.53
C ALA A 138 -10.69 6.96 3.74
N ALA A 139 -10.13 7.19 4.94
CA ALA A 139 -10.89 7.14 6.19
C ALA A 139 -11.25 8.53 6.75
N LEU A 140 -10.31 9.50 6.70
CA LEU A 140 -10.47 10.76 7.41
C LEU A 140 -11.45 11.73 6.71
N PRO A 141 -11.31 12.05 5.40
CA PRO A 141 -12.27 12.91 4.72
C PRO A 141 -13.58 12.16 4.49
N TYR A 142 -14.70 12.78 4.87
CA TYR A 142 -16.01 12.14 4.83
C TYR A 142 -16.92 12.70 3.73
N ARG A 143 -18.09 12.10 3.57
CA ARG A 143 -19.09 12.58 2.59
C ARG A 143 -19.50 14.02 2.90
N GLY A 144 -19.35 14.90 1.92
CA GLY A 144 -19.63 16.34 2.03
C GLY A 144 -18.39 17.18 2.26
N ASP A 145 -17.26 16.57 2.65
CA ASP A 145 -15.98 17.25 2.76
C ASP A 145 -15.32 17.46 1.41
N THR A 146 -14.35 18.36 1.37
CA THR A 146 -13.56 18.66 0.18
C THR A 146 -12.07 18.42 0.45
N VAL A 147 -11.42 17.69 -0.46
CA VAL A 147 -9.96 17.56 -0.47
C VAL A 147 -9.40 18.26 -1.69
N LEU A 148 -8.54 19.23 -1.48
CA LEU A 148 -7.81 19.92 -2.53
C LEU A 148 -6.37 19.39 -2.55
N TYR A 149 -5.90 18.95 -3.72
CA TYR A 149 -4.59 18.33 -3.82
C TYR A 149 -3.83 18.85 -5.03
N ASP A 150 -2.51 18.93 -4.91
CA ASP A 150 -1.62 19.27 -6.02
C ASP A 150 -1.70 18.19 -7.13
N GLU A 151 -1.73 18.61 -8.39
CA GLU A 151 -1.86 17.68 -9.53
C GLU A 151 -0.72 16.67 -9.64
N LEU A 152 0.44 16.93 -9.02
CA LEU A 152 1.60 16.04 -9.01
C LEU A 152 1.77 15.24 -7.71
N ILE A 153 0.74 15.15 -6.85
CA ILE A 153 0.81 14.34 -5.63
C ILE A 153 1.18 12.89 -5.92
N HIS A 154 1.72 12.23 -4.91
CA HIS A 154 2.06 10.81 -4.98
C HIS A 154 0.82 9.94 -5.29
N ALA A 155 1.03 8.86 -6.03
CA ALA A 155 -0.03 7.93 -6.46
C ALA A 155 -0.85 7.37 -5.28
N SER A 156 -0.22 7.08 -4.14
CA SER A 156 -0.90 6.56 -2.95
C SER A 156 -1.96 7.50 -2.39
N ILE A 157 -1.75 8.83 -2.47
CA ILE A 157 -2.75 9.80 -2.04
C ILE A 157 -3.94 9.78 -3.00
N ARG A 158 -3.69 9.74 -4.31
CA ARG A 158 -4.77 9.60 -5.32
C ARG A 158 -5.58 8.34 -5.11
N ASP A 159 -4.93 7.23 -4.79
CA ASP A 159 -5.60 5.97 -4.56
C ASP A 159 -6.42 6.00 -3.27
N GLY A 160 -5.90 6.59 -2.18
CA GLY A 160 -6.66 6.83 -0.97
C GLY A 160 -7.90 7.71 -1.20
N LEU A 161 -7.76 8.79 -1.97
CA LEU A 161 -8.88 9.67 -2.34
C LEU A 161 -9.95 8.95 -3.17
N ARG A 162 -9.56 8.06 -4.08
CA ARG A 162 -10.51 7.24 -4.87
C ARG A 162 -11.29 6.26 -4.00
N MET A 163 -10.67 5.73 -2.95
CA MET A 163 -11.31 4.83 -2.00
C MET A 163 -12.19 5.58 -0.99
N GLY A 164 -11.92 6.86 -0.75
CA GLY A 164 -12.66 7.73 0.15
C GLY A 164 -14.03 8.15 -0.40
N ARG A 165 -14.78 8.92 0.41
CA ARG A 165 -16.13 9.40 0.08
C ARG A 165 -16.23 10.91 -0.07
N ALA A 166 -15.15 11.65 0.18
CA ALA A 166 -15.08 13.08 0.02
C ALA A 166 -14.99 13.48 -1.46
N ASN A 167 -15.36 14.72 -1.75
CA ASN A 167 -15.08 15.30 -3.06
C ASN A 167 -13.61 15.72 -3.13
N SER A 168 -12.92 15.33 -4.19
CA SER A 168 -11.51 15.64 -4.34
C SER A 168 -11.25 16.36 -5.67
N TYR A 169 -10.46 17.45 -5.61
CA TYR A 169 -10.15 18.28 -6.77
C TYR A 169 -8.66 18.62 -6.77
N SER A 170 -8.02 18.46 -7.94
CA SER A 170 -6.63 18.88 -8.11
C SER A 170 -6.53 20.39 -8.37
N PHE A 171 -5.46 21.00 -7.90
CA PHE A 171 -5.02 22.33 -8.34
C PHE A 171 -3.66 22.19 -9.06
N LYS A 172 -3.30 23.22 -9.84
CA LYS A 172 -2.07 23.23 -10.61
C LYS A 172 -0.85 23.19 -9.69
N HIS A 173 0.19 22.48 -10.14
CA HIS A 173 1.39 22.30 -9.35
C HIS A 173 1.99 23.62 -8.88
N ASN A 174 2.14 23.76 -7.55
CA ASN A 174 2.66 24.94 -6.87
C ASN A 174 1.92 26.26 -7.19
N ASP A 175 0.70 26.21 -7.71
CA ASP A 175 -0.12 27.39 -8.03
C ASP A 175 -1.04 27.74 -6.84
N THR A 176 -0.58 28.67 -6.00
CA THR A 176 -1.33 29.16 -4.83
C THR A 176 -2.58 29.95 -5.21
N ALA A 177 -2.60 30.58 -6.39
CA ALA A 177 -3.77 31.34 -6.86
C ALA A 177 -4.89 30.39 -7.30
N ASP A 178 -4.55 29.28 -7.98
CA ASP A 178 -5.54 28.23 -8.30
C ASP A 178 -6.06 27.56 -7.01
N LEU A 179 -5.17 27.26 -6.06
CA LEU A 179 -5.57 26.73 -4.75
C LEU A 179 -6.54 27.68 -4.03
N GLU A 180 -6.24 28.97 -3.94
CA GLU A 180 -7.11 29.96 -3.30
C GLU A 180 -8.48 30.03 -3.99
N SER A 181 -8.50 30.01 -5.33
CA SER A 181 -9.75 29.99 -6.10
C SER A 181 -10.62 28.77 -5.78
N ARG A 182 -9.99 27.60 -5.55
CA ARG A 182 -10.70 26.34 -5.20
C ARG A 182 -11.16 26.36 -3.74
N LEU A 183 -10.36 26.89 -2.83
CA LEU A 183 -10.73 27.08 -1.42
C LEU A 183 -12.00 27.90 -1.27
N LYS A 184 -12.18 28.97 -2.05
CA LYS A 184 -13.40 29.79 -2.05
C LYS A 184 -14.68 29.04 -2.44
N ARG A 185 -14.54 27.89 -3.12
CA ARG A 185 -15.66 27.07 -3.60
C ARG A 185 -15.83 25.78 -2.79
N ALA A 186 -14.86 25.46 -1.94
CA ALA A 186 -14.86 24.24 -1.14
C ALA A 186 -16.03 24.23 -0.15
N LYS A 187 -16.52 23.02 0.15
CA LYS A 187 -17.65 22.80 1.07
C LYS A 187 -17.26 21.75 2.11
N GLY A 188 -17.95 21.78 3.24
CA GLY A 188 -17.68 20.87 4.36
C GLY A 188 -16.35 21.20 5.03
N ASN A 189 -15.74 20.20 5.67
CA ASN A 189 -14.36 20.32 6.12
C ASN A 189 -13.43 20.29 4.90
N VAL A 190 -12.39 21.12 4.93
CA VAL A 190 -11.47 21.27 3.80
C VAL A 190 -10.09 20.75 4.20
N TYR A 191 -9.60 19.81 3.43
CA TYR A 191 -8.25 19.23 3.55
C TYR A 191 -7.42 19.70 2.35
N VAL A 192 -6.15 20.07 2.60
CA VAL A 192 -5.21 20.49 1.56
C VAL A 192 -3.94 19.65 1.66
#